data_802e7b867ba2e67f632e904cee42c7d3
#
_entry.id   802e7b867ba2e67f632e904cee42c7d3
#
_cell.length_a   1.000
_cell.length_b   1.000
_cell.length_c   1.000
_cell.angle_alpha   90.00
_cell.angle_beta   90.00
_cell.angle_gamma   90.00
#
_symmetry.space_group_name_H-M   'P 1'
#
loop_
_entity.id
_entity.type
_entity.pdbx_description
1 polymer ?
#
loop_
_entity_poly.entity_id
_entity_poly.type
_entity_poly.pdbx_seq_one_letter_code
_entity_poly.pdbx_strand_id
1 'polypeptide(L)'
;MKNLSKEEILNEIDKKLKMIEKNSKDSESLNDLGVLLSTIGDFQRAQKFYFNAIENGNAKAMFNLGVLYMNTDKKDLAEKCFLEMSKLNDGNSMNYLGLLYKEQEKIDLAEEYFLKALKLDSKEACYNLGVLYDEKSNTENAKKYFLEGIKNEDSHCMNALAVIYFKEKKYEKAEKMYEKAINYGHIGALNNMGYLNFILGNFNLAEAWYFKAIDAGYLGAMYNLAELYEMRERFEEAKIWYEKARDEAGMSVDDKLRHIEVKKGLVN
;
A
#
# COMPACT_ATOMS: atom_id res chain seq x y z
N MET A 1 -11.79 -7.03 2.95
CA MET A 1 -13.25 -6.76 2.87
C MET A 1 -13.58 -6.46 1.40
N LYS A 2 -14.71 -6.94 0.84
CA LYS A 2 -15.18 -6.49 -0.47
C LYS A 2 -15.31 -4.97 -0.43
N ASN A 3 -14.96 -4.29 -1.53
CA ASN A 3 -15.19 -2.85 -1.68
C ASN A 3 -16.70 -2.59 -1.63
N LEU A 4 -17.21 -2.36 -0.41
CA LEU A 4 -18.61 -2.00 -0.21
C LEU A 4 -18.83 -0.55 -0.66
N SER A 5 -19.94 -0.28 -1.33
CA SER A 5 -20.36 1.10 -1.60
C SER A 5 -20.66 1.84 -0.29
N LYS A 6 -20.66 3.16 -0.33
CA LYS A 6 -20.99 3.97 0.86
C LYS A 6 -22.39 3.65 1.40
N GLU A 7 -23.34 3.34 0.53
CA GLU A 7 -24.70 2.96 0.90
C GLU A 7 -24.74 1.59 1.59
N GLU A 8 -23.98 0.61 1.10
CA GLU A 8 -23.86 -0.70 1.75
C GLU A 8 -23.23 -0.60 3.14
N ILE A 9 -22.21 0.28 3.29
CA ILE A 9 -21.59 0.53 4.61
C ILE A 9 -22.60 1.13 5.58
N LEU A 10 -23.40 2.12 5.16
CA LEU A 10 -24.44 2.74 6.00
C LEU A 10 -25.52 1.73 6.42
N ASN A 11 -25.95 0.87 5.51
CA ASN A 11 -26.92 -0.19 5.80
C ASN A 11 -26.37 -1.20 6.83
N GLU A 12 -25.08 -1.55 6.72
CA GLU A 12 -24.46 -2.46 7.67
C GLU A 12 -24.27 -1.80 9.07
N ILE A 13 -23.99 -0.49 9.11
CA ILE A 13 -23.97 0.29 10.35
C ILE A 13 -25.33 0.21 11.05
N ASP A 14 -26.43 0.47 10.34
CA ASP A 14 -27.79 0.43 10.93
C ASP A 14 -28.14 -0.97 11.44
N LYS A 15 -27.75 -2.00 10.73
CA LYS A 15 -27.94 -3.39 11.17
C LYS A 15 -27.16 -3.69 12.43
N LYS A 16 -25.89 -3.29 12.53
CA LYS A 16 -25.07 -3.48 13.74
C LYS A 16 -25.59 -2.67 14.91
N LEU A 17 -26.10 -1.46 14.72
CA LEU A 17 -26.75 -0.68 15.77
C LEU A 17 -27.95 -1.41 16.36
N LYS A 18 -28.84 -1.98 15.53
CA LYS A 18 -29.97 -2.78 15.99
C LYS A 18 -29.56 -4.05 16.77
N MET A 19 -28.40 -4.63 16.43
CA MET A 19 -27.86 -5.77 17.19
C MET A 19 -27.42 -5.32 18.60
N ILE A 20 -26.74 -4.19 18.70
CA ILE A 20 -26.25 -3.61 19.95
C ILE A 20 -27.42 -3.13 20.83
N GLU A 21 -28.51 -2.61 20.24
CA GLU A 21 -29.75 -2.28 20.98
C GLU A 21 -30.33 -3.51 21.71
N LYS A 22 -30.25 -4.70 21.10
CA LYS A 22 -30.71 -5.95 21.70
C LYS A 22 -29.72 -6.52 22.70
N ASN A 23 -28.43 -6.35 22.48
CA ASN A 23 -27.35 -6.80 23.33
C ASN A 23 -26.22 -5.77 23.36
N SER A 24 -26.25 -4.84 24.30
CA SER A 24 -25.28 -3.76 24.44
C SER A 24 -23.84 -4.23 24.74
N LYS A 25 -23.66 -5.50 25.09
CA LYS A 25 -22.37 -6.13 25.41
C LYS A 25 -21.82 -7.00 24.25
N ASP A 26 -22.48 -7.01 23.09
CA ASP A 26 -21.97 -7.74 21.93
C ASP A 26 -20.69 -7.09 21.43
N SER A 27 -19.58 -7.57 21.98
CA SER A 27 -18.25 -7.00 21.72
C SER A 27 -17.79 -7.13 20.26
N GLU A 28 -18.29 -8.14 19.54
CA GLU A 28 -17.98 -8.32 18.12
C GLU A 28 -18.71 -7.27 17.26
N SER A 29 -20.02 -7.09 17.48
CA SER A 29 -20.79 -6.04 16.80
C SER A 29 -20.29 -4.63 17.13
N LEU A 30 -19.84 -4.40 18.37
CA LEU A 30 -19.21 -3.13 18.76
C LEU A 30 -17.90 -2.90 18.00
N ASN A 31 -17.03 -3.90 17.89
CA ASN A 31 -15.80 -3.81 17.12
C ASN A 31 -16.06 -3.57 15.63
N ASP A 32 -16.98 -4.34 15.04
CA ASP A 32 -17.35 -4.20 13.61
C ASP A 32 -17.89 -2.81 13.30
N LEU A 33 -18.72 -2.25 14.20
CA LEU A 33 -19.23 -0.89 14.06
C LEU A 33 -18.11 0.14 14.11
N GLY A 34 -17.11 -0.07 14.98
CA GLY A 34 -15.89 0.74 15.00
C GLY A 34 -15.16 0.72 13.67
N VAL A 35 -15.01 -0.46 13.06
CA VAL A 35 -14.37 -0.63 11.75
C VAL A 35 -15.16 0.10 10.64
N LEU A 36 -16.48 -0.09 10.57
CA LEU A 36 -17.34 0.54 9.58
C LEU A 36 -17.29 2.09 9.69
N LEU A 37 -17.37 2.62 10.90
CA LEU A 37 -17.29 4.06 11.16
C LEU A 37 -15.92 4.63 10.80
N SER A 38 -14.85 3.90 11.11
CA SER A 38 -13.50 4.29 10.71
C SER A 38 -13.34 4.36 9.18
N THR A 39 -13.97 3.42 8.46
CA THR A 39 -13.94 3.38 6.99
C THR A 39 -14.60 4.59 6.34
N ILE A 40 -15.65 5.16 6.97
CA ILE A 40 -16.32 6.37 6.48
C ILE A 40 -15.74 7.67 7.07
N GLY A 41 -14.66 7.58 7.86
CA GLY A 41 -13.97 8.74 8.45
C GLY A 41 -14.58 9.26 9.75
N ASP A 42 -15.57 8.57 10.33
CA ASP A 42 -16.15 8.95 11.63
C ASP A 42 -15.29 8.38 12.79
N PHE A 43 -14.09 8.93 12.91
CA PHE A 43 -13.08 8.45 13.85
C PHE A 43 -13.49 8.62 15.31
N GLN A 44 -14.29 9.64 15.62
CA GLN A 44 -14.73 9.90 17.00
C GLN A 44 -15.70 8.82 17.48
N ARG A 45 -16.70 8.45 16.66
CA ARG A 45 -17.61 7.37 17.01
C ARG A 45 -16.92 6.02 16.95
N ALA A 46 -16.05 5.80 15.95
CA ALA A 46 -15.26 4.57 15.86
C ALA A 46 -14.48 4.31 17.15
N GLN A 47 -13.76 5.31 17.67
CA GLN A 47 -13.02 5.22 18.92
C GLN A 47 -13.90 4.81 20.10
N LYS A 48 -15.10 5.41 20.24
CA LYS A 48 -16.04 5.04 21.34
C LYS A 48 -16.46 3.58 21.26
N PHE A 49 -16.77 3.09 20.06
CA PHE A 49 -17.19 1.71 19.86
C PHE A 49 -16.04 0.72 20.10
N TYR A 50 -14.81 1.06 19.72
CA TYR A 50 -13.65 0.24 20.07
C TYR A 50 -13.44 0.17 21.59
N PHE A 51 -13.53 1.28 22.32
CA PHE A 51 -13.45 1.24 23.77
C PHE A 51 -14.52 0.33 24.39
N ASN A 52 -15.78 0.48 23.97
CA ASN A 52 -16.84 -0.39 24.45
C ASN A 52 -16.59 -1.87 24.11
N ALA A 53 -16.05 -2.16 22.93
CA ALA A 53 -15.69 -3.53 22.55
C ALA A 53 -14.58 -4.10 23.45
N ILE A 54 -13.54 -3.29 23.75
CA ILE A 54 -12.43 -3.67 24.64
C ILE A 54 -12.95 -3.96 26.07
N GLU A 55 -13.79 -3.08 26.61
CA GLU A 55 -14.42 -3.26 27.94
C GLU A 55 -15.25 -4.54 28.01
N ASN A 56 -15.81 -4.98 26.88
CA ASN A 56 -16.57 -6.25 26.79
C ASN A 56 -15.70 -7.42 26.29
N GLY A 57 -14.38 -7.32 26.39
CA GLY A 57 -13.44 -8.42 26.20
C GLY A 57 -12.99 -8.68 24.74
N ASN A 58 -13.25 -7.78 23.80
CA ASN A 58 -12.78 -7.93 22.43
C ASN A 58 -11.33 -7.41 22.25
N ALA A 59 -10.35 -8.31 22.31
CA ALA A 59 -8.95 -7.94 22.14
C ALA A 59 -8.65 -7.38 20.73
N LYS A 60 -9.35 -7.83 19.68
CA LYS A 60 -9.14 -7.30 18.31
C LYS A 60 -9.46 -5.81 18.21
N ALA A 61 -10.39 -5.33 19.03
CA ALA A 61 -10.74 -3.91 19.06
C ALA A 61 -9.55 -3.03 19.53
N MET A 62 -8.67 -3.55 20.38
CA MET A 62 -7.46 -2.85 20.81
C MET A 62 -6.48 -2.66 19.63
N PHE A 63 -6.31 -3.71 18.81
CA PHE A 63 -5.53 -3.61 17.59
C PHE A 63 -6.12 -2.57 16.61
N ASN A 64 -7.44 -2.66 16.35
CA ASN A 64 -8.12 -1.73 15.45
C ASN A 64 -8.06 -0.27 15.96
N LEU A 65 -8.13 -0.07 17.27
CA LEU A 65 -7.94 1.24 17.91
C LEU A 65 -6.51 1.76 17.70
N GLY A 66 -5.51 0.89 17.80
CA GLY A 66 -4.12 1.23 17.49
C GLY A 66 -3.96 1.69 16.05
N VAL A 67 -4.55 0.98 15.08
CA VAL A 67 -4.56 1.38 13.67
C VAL A 67 -5.29 2.70 13.47
N LEU A 68 -6.42 2.92 14.14
CA LEU A 68 -7.12 4.21 14.10
C LEU A 68 -6.24 5.36 14.59
N TYR A 69 -5.49 5.14 15.68
CA TYR A 69 -4.58 6.14 16.21
C TYR A 69 -3.40 6.42 15.28
N MET A 70 -2.84 5.43 14.60
CA MET A 70 -1.85 5.65 13.55
C MET A 70 -2.41 6.53 12.42
N ASN A 71 -3.59 6.19 11.91
CA ASN A 71 -4.24 6.94 10.81
C ASN A 71 -4.64 8.38 11.21
N THR A 72 -4.71 8.69 12.50
CA THR A 72 -5.02 10.03 13.03
C THR A 72 -3.81 10.72 13.67
N ASP A 73 -2.60 10.25 13.35
CA ASP A 73 -1.30 10.78 13.84
C ASP A 73 -1.15 10.82 15.37
N LYS A 74 -1.87 9.96 16.08
CA LYS A 74 -1.78 9.81 17.54
C LYS A 74 -0.81 8.67 17.90
N LYS A 75 0.46 8.81 17.49
CA LYS A 75 1.49 7.76 17.52
C LYS A 75 1.70 7.17 18.92
N ASP A 76 1.75 8.00 19.97
CA ASP A 76 1.92 7.52 21.36
C ASP A 76 0.77 6.64 21.84
N LEU A 77 -0.46 6.92 21.39
CA LEU A 77 -1.62 6.09 21.74
C LEU A 77 -1.62 4.80 20.92
N ALA A 78 -1.22 4.86 19.66
CA ALA A 78 -1.05 3.68 18.81
C ALA A 78 -0.01 2.73 19.41
N GLU A 79 1.15 3.24 19.83
CA GLU A 79 2.21 2.47 20.48
C GLU A 79 1.68 1.74 21.72
N LYS A 80 0.96 2.42 22.59
CA LYS A 80 0.37 1.80 23.78
C LYS A 80 -0.58 0.64 23.42
N CYS A 81 -1.45 0.82 22.45
CA CYS A 81 -2.37 -0.22 22.00
C CYS A 81 -1.60 -1.44 21.47
N PHE A 82 -0.61 -1.22 20.60
CA PHE A 82 0.15 -2.34 20.03
C PHE A 82 1.07 -3.01 21.05
N LEU A 83 1.63 -2.28 22.03
CA LEU A 83 2.39 -2.87 23.13
C LEU A 83 1.51 -3.78 24.01
N GLU A 84 0.28 -3.38 24.33
CA GLU A 84 -0.65 -4.26 25.08
C GLU A 84 -0.97 -5.52 24.26
N MET A 85 -1.26 -5.40 22.98
CA MET A 85 -1.52 -6.53 22.11
C MET A 85 -0.29 -7.43 21.93
N SER A 86 0.92 -6.86 21.90
CA SER A 86 2.15 -7.63 21.77
C SER A 86 2.39 -8.61 22.93
N LYS A 87 1.87 -8.29 24.14
CA LYS A 87 1.89 -9.19 25.30
C LYS A 87 1.05 -10.46 25.09
N LEU A 88 0.11 -10.42 24.15
CA LEU A 88 -0.72 -11.55 23.75
C LEU A 88 -0.11 -12.34 22.58
N ASN A 89 1.16 -12.08 22.23
CA ASN A 89 1.85 -12.67 21.09
C ASN A 89 1.14 -12.40 19.75
N ASP A 90 0.54 -11.21 19.60
CA ASP A 90 -0.08 -10.82 18.33
C ASP A 90 0.99 -10.33 17.34
N GLY A 91 1.27 -11.15 16.32
CA GLY A 91 2.29 -10.85 15.30
C GLY A 91 1.99 -9.59 14.48
N ASN A 92 0.71 -9.29 14.24
CA ASN A 92 0.33 -8.09 13.50
C ASN A 92 0.64 -6.83 14.32
N SER A 93 0.35 -6.82 15.61
CA SER A 93 0.69 -5.69 16.48
C SER A 93 2.20 -5.47 16.56
N MET A 94 2.99 -6.54 16.59
CA MET A 94 4.45 -6.42 16.51
C MET A 94 4.91 -5.84 15.16
N ASN A 95 4.28 -6.23 14.06
CA ASN A 95 4.57 -5.63 12.76
C ASN A 95 4.23 -4.13 12.73
N TYR A 96 3.10 -3.72 13.29
CA TYR A 96 2.72 -2.31 13.39
C TYR A 96 3.64 -1.50 14.31
N LEU A 97 4.15 -2.09 15.41
CA LEU A 97 5.21 -1.47 16.24
C LEU A 97 6.48 -1.26 15.42
N GLY A 98 6.86 -2.24 14.61
CA GLY A 98 7.99 -2.10 13.68
C GLY A 98 7.81 -0.93 12.72
N LEU A 99 6.62 -0.78 12.12
CA LEU A 99 6.30 0.37 11.25
C LEU A 99 6.37 1.69 12.01
N LEU A 100 5.81 1.76 13.21
CA LEU A 100 5.80 2.95 14.04
C LEU A 100 7.23 3.38 14.43
N TYR A 101 8.08 2.43 14.83
CA TYR A 101 9.47 2.72 15.16
C TYR A 101 10.29 3.10 13.92
N LYS A 102 10.00 2.52 12.76
CA LYS A 102 10.60 2.95 11.48
C LYS A 102 10.27 4.40 11.17
N GLU A 103 9.01 4.81 11.31
CA GLU A 103 8.59 6.22 11.15
C GLU A 103 9.25 7.18 12.14
N GLN A 104 9.59 6.69 13.36
CA GLN A 104 10.34 7.45 14.37
C GLN A 104 11.86 7.40 14.15
N GLU A 105 12.32 6.85 13.03
CA GLU A 105 13.74 6.65 12.71
C GLU A 105 14.50 5.75 13.73
N LYS A 106 13.77 5.00 14.55
CA LYS A 106 14.30 4.02 15.50
C LYS A 106 14.53 2.67 14.82
N ILE A 107 15.47 2.65 13.89
CA ILE A 107 15.64 1.56 12.90
C ILE A 107 15.93 0.20 13.54
N ASP A 108 16.75 0.16 14.62
CA ASP A 108 17.08 -1.10 15.30
C ASP A 108 15.87 -1.69 16.03
N LEU A 109 15.03 -0.85 16.64
CA LEU A 109 13.75 -1.28 17.23
C LEU A 109 12.78 -1.77 16.15
N ALA A 110 12.69 -1.06 15.03
CA ALA A 110 11.85 -1.49 13.91
C ALA A 110 12.24 -2.91 13.44
N GLU A 111 13.54 -3.15 13.25
CA GLU A 111 14.07 -4.46 12.88
C GLU A 111 13.72 -5.53 13.92
N GLU A 112 13.95 -5.24 15.21
CA GLU A 112 13.62 -6.16 16.30
C GLU A 112 12.15 -6.57 16.30
N TYR A 113 11.24 -5.60 16.15
CA TYR A 113 9.79 -5.88 16.16
C TYR A 113 9.32 -6.56 14.89
N PHE A 114 9.86 -6.25 13.72
CA PHE A 114 9.57 -7.02 12.49
C PHE A 114 10.07 -8.47 12.60
N LEU A 115 11.23 -8.71 13.21
CA LEU A 115 11.72 -10.08 13.45
C LEU A 115 10.85 -10.84 14.45
N LYS A 116 10.32 -10.18 15.48
CA LYS A 116 9.33 -10.77 16.40
C LYS A 116 8.04 -11.11 15.66
N ALA A 117 7.53 -10.19 14.83
CA ALA A 117 6.36 -10.39 14.01
C ALA A 117 6.51 -11.58 13.06
N LEU A 118 7.68 -11.72 12.42
CA LEU A 118 7.99 -12.84 11.55
C LEU A 118 7.96 -14.18 12.30
N LYS A 119 8.48 -14.25 13.52
CA LYS A 119 8.42 -15.46 14.36
C LYS A 119 6.99 -15.86 14.76
N LEU A 120 6.06 -14.94 14.67
CA LEU A 120 4.63 -15.12 14.96
C LEU A 120 3.78 -15.21 13.69
N ASP A 121 4.41 -15.57 12.57
CA ASP A 121 3.77 -15.79 11.27
C ASP A 121 3.00 -14.57 10.72
N SER A 122 3.40 -13.34 11.08
CA SER A 122 2.85 -12.13 10.44
C SER A 122 3.29 -12.09 8.98
N LYS A 123 2.31 -12.12 8.07
CA LYS A 123 2.56 -12.21 6.62
C LYS A 123 3.30 -10.99 6.08
N GLU A 124 3.00 -9.82 6.64
CA GLU A 124 3.54 -8.54 6.21
C GLU A 124 4.98 -8.32 6.69
N ALA A 125 5.43 -9.06 7.69
CA ALA A 125 6.75 -8.87 8.30
C ALA A 125 7.90 -9.13 7.32
N CYS A 126 7.74 -10.10 6.41
CA CYS A 126 8.74 -10.38 5.38
C CYS A 126 8.95 -9.20 4.44
N TYR A 127 7.85 -8.59 3.96
CA TYR A 127 7.91 -7.43 3.10
C TYR A 127 8.58 -6.25 3.82
N ASN A 128 8.16 -5.96 5.05
CA ASN A 128 8.70 -4.82 5.82
C ASN A 128 10.18 -4.99 6.16
N LEU A 129 10.63 -6.20 6.52
CA LEU A 129 12.05 -6.52 6.70
C LEU A 129 12.83 -6.35 5.40
N GLY A 130 12.30 -6.88 4.29
CA GLY A 130 12.91 -6.73 2.98
C GLY A 130 13.12 -5.27 2.60
N VAL A 131 12.10 -4.44 2.78
CA VAL A 131 12.16 -2.99 2.54
C VAL A 131 13.18 -2.32 3.47
N LEU A 132 13.17 -2.65 4.77
CA LEU A 132 14.10 -2.09 5.75
C LEU A 132 15.56 -2.38 5.37
N TYR A 133 15.86 -3.59 4.92
CA TYR A 133 17.20 -3.96 4.48
C TYR A 133 17.58 -3.34 3.12
N ASP A 134 16.64 -3.17 2.19
CA ASP A 134 16.90 -2.45 0.92
C ASP A 134 17.27 -0.97 1.21
N GLU A 135 16.56 -0.31 2.12
CA GLU A 135 16.87 1.05 2.59
C GLU A 135 18.24 1.16 3.28
N LYS A 136 18.64 0.12 4.05
CA LYS A 136 20.00 -0.02 4.61
C LYS A 136 21.05 -0.38 3.54
N SER A 137 20.70 -0.45 2.27
CA SER A 137 21.58 -0.92 1.18
C SER A 137 22.11 -2.35 1.37
N ASN A 138 21.46 -3.15 2.21
CA ASN A 138 21.78 -4.56 2.43
C ASN A 138 20.92 -5.45 1.51
N THR A 139 21.26 -5.44 0.24
CA THR A 139 20.51 -6.14 -0.82
C THR A 139 20.39 -7.64 -0.58
N GLU A 140 21.38 -8.28 0.03
CA GLU A 140 21.34 -9.74 0.30
C GLU A 140 20.25 -10.08 1.33
N ASN A 141 20.18 -9.36 2.44
CA ASN A 141 19.11 -9.55 3.41
C ASN A 141 17.75 -9.14 2.86
N ALA A 142 17.67 -8.05 2.07
CA ALA A 142 16.44 -7.67 1.39
C ALA A 142 15.88 -8.81 0.54
N LYS A 143 16.71 -9.38 -0.33
CA LYS A 143 16.33 -10.54 -1.16
C LYS A 143 15.90 -11.74 -0.32
N LYS A 144 16.64 -12.04 0.75
CA LYS A 144 16.32 -13.16 1.66
C LYS A 144 14.88 -13.06 2.17
N TYR A 145 14.49 -11.88 2.69
CA TYR A 145 13.16 -11.70 3.26
C TYR A 145 12.07 -11.60 2.19
N PHE A 146 12.34 -10.98 1.03
CA PHE A 146 11.38 -11.02 -0.08
C PHE A 146 11.16 -12.45 -0.58
N LEU A 147 12.22 -13.28 -0.69
CA LEU A 147 12.07 -14.69 -1.06
C LEU A 147 11.28 -15.48 -0.01
N GLU A 148 11.41 -15.16 1.27
CA GLU A 148 10.58 -15.77 2.32
C GLU A 148 9.10 -15.40 2.15
N GLY A 149 8.77 -14.11 1.94
CA GLY A 149 7.40 -13.68 1.68
C GLY A 149 6.80 -14.28 0.41
N ILE A 150 7.62 -14.51 -0.63
CA ILE A 150 7.18 -15.17 -1.88
C ILE A 150 6.71 -16.61 -1.64
N LYS A 151 7.25 -17.32 -0.66
CA LYS A 151 6.76 -18.68 -0.30
C LYS A 151 5.32 -18.63 0.23
N ASN A 152 4.92 -17.48 0.81
CA ASN A 152 3.56 -17.23 1.28
C ASN A 152 2.71 -16.48 0.24
N GLU A 153 3.12 -16.52 -1.04
CA GLU A 153 2.40 -15.91 -2.17
C GLU A 153 2.22 -14.38 -2.07
N ASP A 154 3.08 -13.70 -1.32
CA ASP A 154 3.02 -12.24 -1.15
C ASP A 154 3.43 -11.52 -2.44
N SER A 155 2.47 -10.90 -3.08
CA SER A 155 2.66 -10.15 -4.33
C SER A 155 3.50 -8.87 -4.17
N HIS A 156 3.52 -8.27 -2.97
CA HIS A 156 4.38 -7.12 -2.67
C HIS A 156 5.85 -7.54 -2.63
N CYS A 157 6.15 -8.69 -2.01
CA CYS A 157 7.49 -9.28 -2.01
C CYS A 157 7.96 -9.65 -3.42
N MET A 158 7.06 -10.21 -4.25
CA MET A 158 7.37 -10.51 -5.66
C MET A 158 7.75 -9.25 -6.43
N ASN A 159 6.94 -8.21 -6.33
CA ASN A 159 7.21 -6.93 -7.00
C ASN A 159 8.50 -6.28 -6.48
N ALA A 160 8.74 -6.27 -5.17
CA ALA A 160 9.94 -5.69 -4.57
C ALA A 160 11.21 -6.43 -5.02
N LEU A 161 11.18 -7.77 -5.08
CA LEU A 161 12.31 -8.55 -5.60
C LEU A 161 12.55 -8.28 -7.09
N ALA A 162 11.47 -8.10 -7.88
CA ALA A 162 11.59 -7.71 -9.29
C ALA A 162 12.27 -6.34 -9.45
N VAL A 163 11.95 -5.36 -8.61
CA VAL A 163 12.62 -4.05 -8.60
C VAL A 163 14.12 -4.20 -8.29
N ILE A 164 14.51 -5.06 -7.36
CA ILE A 164 15.92 -5.34 -7.10
C ILE A 164 16.59 -5.94 -8.33
N TYR A 165 15.98 -6.95 -8.97
CA TYR A 165 16.55 -7.53 -10.19
C TYR A 165 16.65 -6.52 -11.32
N PHE A 166 15.68 -5.61 -11.45
CA PHE A 166 15.73 -4.51 -12.41
C PHE A 166 16.92 -3.57 -12.13
N LYS A 167 17.13 -3.14 -10.89
CA LYS A 167 18.28 -2.31 -10.48
C LYS A 167 19.61 -3.02 -10.80
N GLU A 168 19.66 -4.34 -10.66
CA GLU A 168 20.81 -5.19 -11.00
C GLU A 168 20.95 -5.46 -12.50
N LYS A 169 20.09 -4.88 -13.36
CA LYS A 169 20.00 -5.12 -14.81
C LYS A 169 19.76 -6.60 -15.20
N LYS A 170 19.21 -7.39 -14.28
CA LYS A 170 18.80 -8.78 -14.51
C LYS A 170 17.36 -8.79 -15.03
N TYR A 171 17.15 -8.22 -16.21
CA TYR A 171 15.83 -7.89 -16.75
C TYR A 171 14.91 -9.10 -16.92
N GLU A 172 15.43 -10.25 -17.39
CA GLU A 172 14.66 -11.48 -17.52
C GLU A 172 14.14 -12.00 -16.16
N LYS A 173 14.93 -11.84 -15.07
CA LYS A 173 14.49 -12.20 -13.72
C LYS A 173 13.46 -11.20 -13.19
N ALA A 174 13.64 -9.91 -13.48
CA ALA A 174 12.68 -8.88 -13.11
C ALA A 174 11.34 -9.13 -13.78
N GLU A 175 11.33 -9.40 -15.11
CA GLU A 175 10.13 -9.70 -15.88
C GLU A 175 9.33 -10.85 -15.27
N LYS A 176 9.99 -12.00 -15.04
CA LYS A 176 9.35 -13.18 -14.42
C LYS A 176 8.74 -12.88 -13.04
N MET A 177 9.40 -12.03 -12.24
CA MET A 177 8.86 -11.68 -10.92
C MET A 177 7.74 -10.66 -11.01
N TYR A 178 7.79 -9.69 -11.95
CA TYR A 178 6.65 -8.80 -12.23
C TYR A 178 5.44 -9.58 -12.73
N GLU A 179 5.61 -10.51 -13.68
CA GLU A 179 4.53 -11.39 -14.14
C GLU A 179 3.88 -12.15 -12.98
N LYS A 180 4.73 -12.72 -12.10
CA LYS A 180 4.24 -13.42 -10.92
C LYS A 180 3.46 -12.49 -10.01
N ALA A 181 3.97 -11.28 -9.72
CA ALA A 181 3.28 -10.28 -8.91
C ALA A 181 1.92 -9.88 -9.52
N ILE A 182 1.86 -9.69 -10.85
CA ILE A 182 0.63 -9.39 -11.59
C ILE A 182 -0.40 -10.51 -11.43
N ASN A 183 0.03 -11.76 -11.57
CA ASN A 183 -0.85 -12.94 -11.43
C ASN A 183 -1.43 -13.06 -10.01
N TYR A 184 -0.72 -12.55 -9.00
CA TYR A 184 -1.19 -12.44 -7.61
C TYR A 184 -1.82 -11.08 -7.28
N GLY A 185 -2.21 -10.31 -8.31
CA GLY A 185 -3.04 -9.11 -8.17
C GLY A 185 -2.30 -7.82 -7.79
N HIS A 186 -0.97 -7.78 -7.92
CA HIS A 186 -0.22 -6.56 -7.62
C HIS A 186 -0.31 -5.53 -8.76
N ILE A 187 -1.21 -4.56 -8.62
CA ILE A 187 -1.51 -3.57 -9.68
C ILE A 187 -0.27 -2.74 -10.07
N GLY A 188 0.55 -2.31 -9.11
CA GLY A 188 1.77 -1.55 -9.39
C GLY A 188 2.81 -2.30 -10.23
N ALA A 189 2.78 -3.64 -10.24
CA ALA A 189 3.68 -4.43 -11.08
C ALA A 189 3.36 -4.29 -12.58
N LEU A 190 2.11 -3.97 -12.95
CA LEU A 190 1.74 -3.65 -14.34
C LEU A 190 2.51 -2.42 -14.84
N ASN A 191 2.55 -1.36 -14.04
CA ASN A 191 3.32 -0.16 -14.35
C ASN A 191 4.82 -0.46 -14.44
N ASN A 192 5.35 -1.24 -13.52
CA ASN A 192 6.77 -1.61 -13.51
C ASN A 192 7.15 -2.48 -14.71
N MET A 193 6.25 -3.35 -15.17
CA MET A 193 6.40 -4.10 -16.41
C MET A 193 6.42 -3.16 -17.64
N GLY A 194 5.58 -2.14 -17.64
CA GLY A 194 5.61 -1.08 -18.65
C GLY A 194 6.96 -0.38 -18.67
N TYR A 195 7.46 0.01 -17.51
CA TYR A 195 8.75 0.68 -17.39
C TYR A 195 9.93 -0.22 -17.80
N LEU A 196 9.89 -1.50 -17.45
CA LEU A 196 10.90 -2.46 -17.92
C LEU A 196 10.94 -2.52 -19.45
N ASN A 197 9.78 -2.64 -20.11
CA ASN A 197 9.71 -2.68 -21.57
C ASN A 197 10.13 -1.35 -22.21
N PHE A 198 9.84 -0.22 -21.56
CA PHE A 198 10.33 1.09 -21.98
C PHE A 198 11.86 1.13 -22.00
N ILE A 199 12.52 0.69 -20.93
CA ILE A 199 14.00 0.65 -20.85
C ILE A 199 14.61 -0.32 -21.88
N LEU A 200 13.91 -1.40 -22.21
CA LEU A 200 14.33 -2.35 -23.24
C LEU A 200 14.07 -1.88 -24.68
N GLY A 201 13.44 -0.73 -24.87
CA GLY A 201 13.08 -0.19 -26.19
C GLY A 201 11.84 -0.84 -26.81
N ASN A 202 11.12 -1.67 -26.08
CA ASN A 202 9.89 -2.33 -26.52
C ASN A 202 8.67 -1.40 -26.34
N PHE A 203 8.70 -0.24 -26.99
CA PHE A 203 7.75 0.87 -26.72
C PHE A 203 6.29 0.51 -26.89
N ASN A 204 5.92 -0.33 -27.85
CA ASN A 204 4.54 -0.77 -28.05
C ASN A 204 4.06 -1.68 -26.90
N LEU A 205 4.95 -2.51 -26.36
CA LEU A 205 4.64 -3.33 -25.19
C LEU A 205 4.55 -2.47 -23.92
N ALA A 206 5.45 -1.48 -23.76
CA ALA A 206 5.39 -0.53 -22.65
C ALA A 206 4.07 0.22 -22.63
N GLU A 207 3.64 0.75 -23.78
CA GLU A 207 2.35 1.43 -23.96
C GLU A 207 1.18 0.53 -23.52
N ALA A 208 1.16 -0.71 -23.99
CA ALA A 208 0.11 -1.68 -23.63
C ALA A 208 0.07 -1.99 -22.13
N TRP A 209 1.24 -2.09 -21.47
CA TRP A 209 1.30 -2.34 -20.03
C TRP A 209 0.88 -1.13 -19.20
N TYR A 210 1.22 0.09 -19.63
CA TYR A 210 0.75 1.32 -18.98
C TYR A 210 -0.77 1.46 -19.07
N PHE A 211 -1.38 1.15 -20.23
CA PHE A 211 -2.84 1.12 -20.34
C PHE A 211 -3.47 0.12 -19.38
N LYS A 212 -2.94 -1.12 -19.29
CA LYS A 212 -3.43 -2.11 -18.33
C LYS A 212 -3.31 -1.61 -16.88
N ALA A 213 -2.24 -0.88 -16.54
CA ALA A 213 -2.07 -0.32 -15.22
C ALA A 213 -3.11 0.78 -14.93
N ILE A 214 -3.39 1.66 -15.89
CA ILE A 214 -4.40 2.72 -15.79
C ILE A 214 -5.80 2.10 -15.62
N ASP A 215 -6.15 1.14 -16.46
CA ASP A 215 -7.45 0.42 -16.41
C ASP A 215 -7.63 -0.32 -15.08
N ALA A 216 -6.55 -0.80 -14.47
CA ALA A 216 -6.55 -1.40 -13.15
C ALA A 216 -6.58 -0.36 -11.99
N GLY A 217 -6.59 0.94 -12.30
CA GLY A 217 -6.64 2.03 -11.32
C GLY A 217 -5.28 2.55 -10.83
N TYR A 218 -4.17 2.15 -11.45
CA TYR A 218 -2.85 2.71 -11.15
C TYR A 218 -2.62 4.00 -11.94
N LEU A 219 -3.18 5.11 -11.45
CA LEU A 219 -3.19 6.41 -12.17
C LEU A 219 -1.78 6.96 -12.41
N GLY A 220 -0.77 6.59 -11.60
CA GLY A 220 0.62 6.97 -11.82
C GLY A 220 1.20 6.53 -13.17
N ALA A 221 0.62 5.51 -13.81
CA ALA A 221 1.03 5.07 -15.14
C ALA A 221 0.71 6.09 -16.25
N MET A 222 -0.23 7.03 -16.02
CA MET A 222 -0.52 8.12 -16.97
C MET A 222 0.72 8.99 -17.21
N TYR A 223 1.47 9.29 -16.16
CA TYR A 223 2.71 10.05 -16.27
C TYR A 223 3.77 9.29 -17.10
N ASN A 224 3.97 8.01 -16.81
CA ASN A 224 4.94 7.19 -17.53
C ASN A 224 4.55 6.99 -19.01
N LEU A 225 3.26 6.91 -19.30
CA LEU A 225 2.73 6.85 -20.67
C LEU A 225 2.98 8.18 -21.40
N ALA A 226 2.79 9.31 -20.71
CA ALA A 226 3.10 10.63 -21.28
C ALA A 226 4.61 10.78 -21.59
N GLU A 227 5.49 10.33 -20.70
CA GLU A 227 6.95 10.29 -20.96
C GLU A 227 7.31 9.41 -22.16
N LEU A 228 6.65 8.26 -22.31
CA LEU A 228 6.81 7.38 -23.46
C LEU A 228 6.46 8.12 -24.77
N TYR A 229 5.34 8.84 -24.81
CA TYR A 229 4.92 9.61 -25.98
C TYR A 229 5.84 10.81 -26.24
N GLU A 230 6.27 11.53 -25.19
CA GLU A 230 7.24 12.63 -25.29
C GLU A 230 8.55 12.15 -25.92
N MET A 231 9.09 11.03 -25.45
CA MET A 231 10.32 10.46 -26.00
C MET A 231 10.16 10.01 -27.46
N ARG A 232 8.96 9.62 -27.88
CA ARG A 232 8.64 9.26 -29.27
C ARG A 232 8.23 10.47 -30.13
N GLU A 233 8.41 11.68 -29.62
CA GLU A 233 8.05 12.95 -30.27
C GLU A 233 6.54 13.06 -30.60
N ARG A 234 5.70 12.24 -29.93
CA ARG A 234 4.23 12.29 -30.03
C ARG A 234 3.70 13.32 -29.04
N PHE A 235 4.03 14.58 -29.28
CA PHE A 235 3.82 15.65 -28.30
C PHE A 235 2.35 15.94 -27.98
N GLU A 236 1.43 15.73 -28.93
CA GLU A 236 0.00 15.91 -28.69
C GLU A 236 -0.52 14.88 -27.69
N GLU A 237 -0.18 13.62 -27.89
CA GLU A 237 -0.58 12.55 -26.98
C GLU A 237 0.12 12.69 -25.62
N ALA A 238 1.39 13.07 -25.61
CA ALA A 238 2.10 13.34 -24.37
C ALA A 238 1.40 14.42 -23.54
N LYS A 239 0.99 15.53 -24.19
CA LYS A 239 0.26 16.61 -23.53
C LYS A 239 -1.05 16.11 -22.91
N ILE A 240 -1.85 15.37 -23.66
CA ILE A 240 -3.14 14.82 -23.18
C ILE A 240 -2.92 13.96 -21.94
N TRP A 241 -1.90 13.09 -21.93
CA TRP A 241 -1.67 12.19 -20.80
C TRP A 241 -1.02 12.88 -19.60
N TYR A 242 -0.20 13.91 -19.79
CA TYR A 242 0.25 14.76 -18.69
C TYR A 242 -0.91 15.53 -18.05
N GLU A 243 -1.83 16.11 -18.87
CA GLU A 243 -3.02 16.78 -18.36
C GLU A 243 -3.90 15.81 -17.53
N LYS A 244 -4.12 14.59 -18.01
CA LYS A 244 -4.83 13.56 -17.24
C LYS A 244 -4.09 13.19 -15.94
N ALA A 245 -2.77 13.04 -15.97
CA ALA A 245 -1.98 12.76 -14.78
C ALA A 245 -2.09 13.88 -13.74
N ARG A 246 -2.20 15.14 -14.16
CA ARG A 246 -2.46 16.27 -13.28
C ARG A 246 -3.87 16.23 -12.71
N ASP A 247 -4.88 16.10 -13.57
CA ASP A 247 -6.28 16.31 -13.22
C ASP A 247 -6.88 15.11 -12.46
N GLU A 248 -6.46 13.88 -12.80
CA GLU A 248 -7.00 12.65 -12.21
C GLU A 248 -6.09 12.06 -11.12
N ALA A 249 -4.77 12.22 -11.24
CA ALA A 249 -3.79 11.67 -10.29
C ALA A 249 -3.13 12.73 -9.38
N GLY A 250 -3.44 14.02 -9.57
CA GLY A 250 -2.87 15.10 -8.76
C GLY A 250 -1.37 15.31 -8.93
N MET A 251 -0.80 14.89 -10.07
CA MET A 251 0.63 14.95 -10.30
C MET A 251 1.09 16.35 -10.74
N SER A 252 2.27 16.77 -10.26
CA SER A 252 2.91 18.00 -10.73
C SER A 252 3.55 17.76 -12.10
N VAL A 253 3.03 18.39 -13.15
CA VAL A 253 3.45 18.20 -14.55
C VAL A 253 3.66 19.50 -15.32
N ASP A 254 3.56 20.67 -14.67
CA ASP A 254 3.58 21.98 -15.32
C ASP A 254 4.88 22.22 -16.09
N ASP A 255 6.01 21.74 -15.57
CA ASP A 255 7.29 21.85 -16.26
C ASP A 255 7.33 20.97 -17.52
N LYS A 256 6.72 19.78 -17.47
CA LYS A 256 6.59 18.88 -18.61
C LYS A 256 5.70 19.47 -19.70
N LEU A 257 4.59 20.05 -19.31
CA LEU A 257 3.67 20.71 -20.26
C LEU A 257 4.35 21.90 -20.93
N ARG A 258 5.04 22.76 -20.17
CA ARG A 258 5.84 23.87 -20.74
C ARG A 258 6.91 23.37 -21.71
N HIS A 259 7.61 22.30 -21.34
CA HIS A 259 8.63 21.71 -22.21
C HIS A 259 8.05 21.26 -23.56
N ILE A 260 6.90 20.60 -23.55
CA ILE A 260 6.20 20.19 -24.77
C ILE A 260 5.81 21.41 -25.62
N GLU A 261 5.29 22.47 -25.00
CA GLU A 261 4.91 23.71 -25.72
C GLU A 261 6.11 24.36 -26.41
N VAL A 262 7.26 24.42 -25.75
CA VAL A 262 8.52 24.89 -26.37
C VAL A 262 8.95 24.00 -27.52
N LYS A 263 8.92 22.67 -27.36
CA LYS A 263 9.29 21.72 -28.42
C LYS A 263 8.37 21.82 -29.64
N LYS A 264 7.12 22.15 -29.45
CA LYS A 264 6.16 22.38 -30.54
C LYS A 264 6.31 23.75 -31.22
N GLY A 265 7.20 24.61 -30.71
CA GLY A 265 7.35 25.99 -31.21
C GLY A 265 6.17 26.90 -30.87
N LEU A 266 5.42 26.59 -29.84
CA LEU A 266 4.23 27.34 -29.38
C LEU A 266 4.59 28.42 -28.36
N VAL A 267 5.82 28.43 -27.85
CA VAL A 267 6.33 29.46 -26.92
C VAL A 267 7.66 29.95 -27.43
N ASN A 268 7.77 31.24 -27.69
CA ASN A 268 9.04 31.95 -28.02
C ASN A 268 9.77 32.33 -26.73
#